data_97dc610ceb9a669d9c3637907b8f9b34
#
_entry.id   97dc610ceb9a669d9c3637907b8f9b34
#
_cell.length_a   1.000
_cell.length_b   1.000
_cell.length_c   1.000
_cell.angle_alpha   90.00
_cell.angle_beta   90.00
_cell.angle_gamma   90.00
#
_symmetry.space_group_name_H-M   'P 1'
#
loop_
_entity.id
_entity.type
_entity.pdbx_description
1 polymer ?
#
loop_
_entity_poly.entity_id
_entity_poly.type
_entity_poly.pdbx_seq_one_letter_code
_entity_poly.pdbx_strand_id
1 'polypeptide(L)'
;MANKPYVVVEWNDTETDAKGWMCAYNFVGHYCGGGTRMHPTVTKEEVIRLATTMGYKYKACESLTTGGCKAGIAYDYKAPDAEDVLRRFLTATAPYIKAGVSIGGDLGVDYSVVLRILDDLGIGIPQTKAMKEDPDIHQGILNHDRAEKELTYDGFKMYDMITGYGVAAAADEAWKLKRRKRKAPPLLSRDLDVLVPAV
;
A
#
# COMPACT_ATOMS: atom_id res chain seq x y z
N MET A 1 -3.88 19.16 -17.72
CA MET A 1 -4.88 19.23 -16.63
C MET A 1 -4.17 18.91 -15.33
N ALA A 2 -4.36 19.73 -14.28
CA ALA A 2 -3.77 19.45 -12.99
C ALA A 2 -4.33 18.09 -12.48
N ASN A 3 -3.45 17.15 -12.14
CA ASN A 3 -3.84 15.85 -11.55
C ASN A 3 -4.37 16.09 -10.13
N LYS A 4 -5.65 16.45 -10.03
CA LYS A 4 -6.34 16.60 -8.75
C LYS A 4 -6.92 15.26 -8.32
N PRO A 5 -6.80 14.88 -7.03
CA PRO A 5 -7.49 13.71 -6.51
C PRO A 5 -9.01 13.88 -6.61
N TYR A 6 -9.71 12.75 -6.76
CA TYR A 6 -11.17 12.74 -6.80
C TYR A 6 -11.78 13.15 -5.45
N VAL A 7 -11.25 12.60 -4.35
CA VAL A 7 -11.69 12.92 -2.99
C VAL A 7 -10.50 12.92 -2.04
N VAL A 8 -10.50 13.86 -1.10
CA VAL A 8 -9.61 13.86 0.07
C VAL A 8 -10.46 14.05 1.31
N VAL A 9 -10.36 13.11 2.24
CA VAL A 9 -10.97 13.18 3.56
C VAL A 9 -9.88 13.54 4.56
N GLU A 10 -10.19 14.44 5.48
CA GLU A 10 -9.34 14.82 6.60
C GLU A 10 -10.02 14.44 7.91
N TRP A 11 -9.27 13.85 8.81
CA TRP A 11 -9.74 13.37 10.10
C TRP A 11 -8.83 13.86 11.22
N ASN A 12 -9.42 14.25 12.31
CA ASN A 12 -8.72 14.56 13.57
C ASN A 12 -9.21 13.59 14.63
N ASP A 13 -8.29 12.99 15.36
CA ASP A 13 -8.65 12.12 16.47
C ASP A 13 -9.28 12.94 17.61
N THR A 14 -10.20 12.31 18.32
CA THR A 14 -10.89 12.95 19.46
C THR A 14 -10.23 12.65 20.80
N GLU A 15 -9.29 11.70 20.83
CA GLU A 15 -8.67 11.22 22.07
C GLU A 15 -7.15 11.51 22.12
N THR A 16 -6.53 11.75 20.96
CA THR A 16 -5.10 12.04 20.83
C THR A 16 -4.90 13.24 19.91
N ASP A 17 -3.63 13.61 19.67
CA ASP A 17 -3.25 14.62 18.67
C ASP A 17 -3.12 14.07 17.24
N ALA A 18 -3.50 12.82 17.02
CA ALA A 18 -3.40 12.16 15.73
C ALA A 18 -4.27 12.86 14.68
N LYS A 19 -3.72 12.98 13.48
CA LYS A 19 -4.42 13.48 12.28
C LYS A 19 -4.31 12.44 11.18
N GLY A 20 -5.39 12.27 10.43
CA GLY A 20 -5.40 11.31 9.35
C GLY A 20 -6.00 11.86 8.06
N TRP A 21 -5.58 11.29 6.95
CA TRP A 21 -6.08 11.60 5.62
C TRP A 21 -6.35 10.33 4.84
N MET A 22 -7.44 10.33 4.10
CA MET A 22 -7.72 9.33 3.08
C MET A 22 -7.90 10.03 1.74
N CYS A 23 -7.16 9.60 0.74
CA CYS A 23 -7.19 10.17 -0.59
C CYS A 23 -7.55 9.08 -1.61
N ALA A 24 -8.68 9.24 -2.31
CA ALA A 24 -8.95 8.53 -3.54
C ALA A 24 -8.51 9.40 -4.72
N TYR A 25 -7.45 8.98 -5.41
CA TYR A 25 -6.95 9.70 -6.58
C TYR A 25 -7.88 9.52 -7.78
N ASN A 26 -8.21 8.29 -8.08
CA ASN A 26 -9.17 7.94 -9.12
C ASN A 26 -9.83 6.59 -8.82
N PHE A 27 -11.01 6.38 -9.40
CA PHE A 27 -11.66 5.08 -9.44
C PHE A 27 -11.52 4.47 -10.83
N VAL A 28 -11.41 3.14 -10.89
CA VAL A 28 -11.58 2.34 -12.10
C VAL A 28 -12.74 1.38 -11.80
N GLY A 29 -13.79 1.46 -12.62
CA GLY A 29 -15.08 0.87 -12.22
C GLY A 29 -15.58 1.52 -10.93
N HIS A 30 -15.73 0.72 -9.89
CA HIS A 30 -16.21 1.18 -8.57
C HIS A 30 -15.17 1.16 -7.47
N TYR A 31 -13.89 0.83 -7.78
CA TYR A 31 -12.90 0.57 -6.76
C TYR A 31 -11.63 1.43 -6.93
N CYS A 32 -11.02 1.77 -5.81
CA CYS A 32 -9.65 2.22 -5.73
C CYS A 32 -8.95 1.54 -4.55
N GLY A 33 -7.65 1.31 -4.67
CA GLY A 33 -6.87 0.56 -3.69
C GLY A 33 -5.56 1.24 -3.30
N GLY A 34 -5.14 1.00 -2.07
CA GLY A 34 -3.87 1.47 -1.51
C GLY A 34 -3.68 1.01 -0.07
N GLY A 35 -2.60 1.46 0.57
CA GLY A 35 -2.30 1.14 1.96
C GLY A 35 -2.50 2.32 2.90
N THR A 36 -2.54 2.05 4.18
CA THR A 36 -2.57 3.04 5.27
C THR A 36 -1.19 3.14 5.88
N ARG A 37 -0.58 4.32 5.86
CA ARG A 37 0.71 4.61 6.49
C ARG A 37 0.49 5.27 7.83
N MET A 38 1.24 4.88 8.88
CA MET A 38 1.25 5.58 10.15
C MET A 38 2.68 5.94 10.52
N HIS A 39 2.94 7.24 10.65
CA HIS A 39 4.22 7.77 11.10
C HIS A 39 4.03 9.23 11.54
N PRO A 40 4.76 9.75 12.56
CA PRO A 40 4.62 11.13 13.01
C PRO A 40 4.81 12.21 11.94
N THR A 41 5.56 11.90 10.89
CA THR A 41 5.88 12.85 9.80
C THR A 41 4.93 12.78 8.61
N VAL A 42 3.91 11.94 8.64
CA VAL A 42 2.92 11.85 7.55
C VAL A 42 2.21 13.18 7.37
N THR A 43 2.06 13.61 6.13
CA THR A 43 1.34 14.83 5.77
C THR A 43 0.26 14.55 4.72
N LYS A 44 -0.69 15.46 4.63
CA LYS A 44 -1.75 15.44 3.60
C LYS A 44 -1.18 15.36 2.20
N GLU A 45 -0.16 16.17 1.93
CA GLU A 45 0.50 16.26 0.63
C GLU A 45 1.20 14.93 0.28
N GLU A 46 1.80 14.27 1.27
CA GLU A 46 2.40 12.94 1.09
C GLU A 46 1.33 11.91 0.71
N VAL A 47 0.22 11.88 1.44
CA VAL A 47 -0.89 10.95 1.17
C VAL A 47 -1.45 11.17 -0.25
N ILE A 48 -1.63 12.42 -0.68
CA ILE A 48 -2.08 12.74 -2.04
C ILE A 48 -1.07 12.26 -3.10
N ARG A 49 0.23 12.49 -2.89
CA ARG A 49 1.27 11.99 -3.82
C ARG A 49 1.28 10.48 -3.91
N LEU A 50 1.18 9.79 -2.77
CA LEU A 50 1.15 8.33 -2.73
C LEU A 50 -0.11 7.75 -3.39
N ALA A 51 -1.28 8.36 -3.19
CA ALA A 51 -2.51 7.96 -3.86
C ALA A 51 -2.39 8.10 -5.39
N THR A 52 -1.77 9.19 -5.86
CA THR A 52 -1.48 9.43 -7.27
C THR A 52 -0.54 8.35 -7.83
N THR A 53 0.53 8.04 -7.09
CA THR A 53 1.49 6.98 -7.46
C THR A 53 0.80 5.61 -7.53
N MET A 54 -0.13 5.30 -6.60
CA MET A 54 -0.92 4.08 -6.66
C MET A 54 -1.77 4.01 -7.93
N GLY A 55 -2.39 5.12 -8.35
CA GLY A 55 -3.14 5.18 -9.60
C GLY A 55 -2.26 4.88 -10.83
N TYR A 56 -1.05 5.42 -10.87
CA TYR A 56 -0.08 5.10 -11.93
C TYR A 56 0.42 3.66 -11.87
N LYS A 57 0.64 3.13 -10.65
CA LYS A 57 1.03 1.73 -10.46
C LYS A 57 -0.04 0.78 -11.03
N TYR A 58 -1.30 0.96 -10.65
CA TYR A 58 -2.39 0.14 -11.18
C TYR A 58 -2.52 0.26 -12.69
N LYS A 59 -2.39 1.46 -13.24
CA LYS A 59 -2.40 1.67 -14.68
C LYS A 59 -1.23 0.97 -15.38
N ALA A 60 -0.03 1.01 -14.82
CA ALA A 60 1.15 0.33 -15.35
C ALA A 60 1.05 -1.19 -15.30
N CYS A 61 0.31 -1.72 -14.30
CA CYS A 61 0.00 -3.15 -14.18
C CYS A 61 -1.26 -3.55 -14.95
N GLU A 62 -1.79 -2.65 -15.81
CA GLU A 62 -2.99 -2.89 -16.63
C GLU A 62 -4.22 -3.32 -15.82
N SER A 63 -4.34 -2.83 -14.57
CA SER A 63 -5.51 -3.12 -13.75
C SER A 63 -6.77 -2.53 -14.38
N LEU A 64 -7.72 -3.38 -14.69
CA LEU A 64 -9.01 -3.02 -15.27
C LEU A 64 -10.10 -2.69 -14.23
N THR A 65 -9.80 -2.92 -12.95
CA THR A 65 -10.81 -2.89 -11.88
C THR A 65 -10.48 -1.96 -10.73
N THR A 66 -9.24 -1.44 -10.64
CA THR A 66 -8.79 -0.73 -9.45
C THR A 66 -8.04 0.55 -9.79
N GLY A 67 -8.52 1.67 -9.31
CA GLY A 67 -7.83 2.96 -9.29
C GLY A 67 -6.94 3.13 -8.06
N GLY A 68 -6.30 4.30 -7.91
CA GLY A 68 -5.37 4.58 -6.83
C GLY A 68 -6.00 5.27 -5.63
N CYS A 69 -5.71 4.78 -4.43
CA CYS A 69 -5.94 5.50 -3.19
C CYS A 69 -4.75 5.38 -2.23
N LYS A 70 -4.78 6.14 -1.15
CA LYS A 70 -3.86 6.06 -0.02
C LYS A 70 -4.51 6.62 1.23
N ALA A 71 -4.19 6.03 2.36
CA ALA A 71 -4.47 6.62 3.66
C ALA A 71 -3.17 6.88 4.43
N GLY A 72 -3.21 7.81 5.37
CA GLY A 72 -2.08 8.11 6.23
C GLY A 72 -2.52 8.75 7.52
N ILE A 73 -1.81 8.42 8.61
CA ILE A 73 -2.06 8.91 9.96
C ILE A 73 -0.75 9.49 10.50
N ALA A 74 -0.77 10.75 10.87
CA ALA A 74 0.32 11.41 11.57
C ALA A 74 0.23 11.04 13.06
N TYR A 75 0.88 9.94 13.43
CA TYR A 75 0.97 9.42 14.79
C TYR A 75 2.13 8.46 14.93
N ASP A 76 2.64 8.26 16.14
CA ASP A 76 3.71 7.28 16.37
C ASP A 76 3.13 5.85 16.33
N TYR A 77 3.49 5.10 15.32
CA TYR A 77 3.07 3.72 15.15
C TYR A 77 3.58 2.75 16.23
N LYS A 78 4.56 3.19 17.05
CA LYS A 78 5.10 2.43 18.20
C LYS A 78 4.40 2.79 19.51
N ALA A 79 3.51 3.78 19.51
CA ALA A 79 2.76 4.14 20.70
C ALA A 79 1.84 2.97 21.15
N PRO A 80 1.66 2.77 22.46
CA PRO A 80 0.88 1.65 22.96
C PRO A 80 -0.59 1.69 22.51
N ASP A 81 -1.11 2.85 22.15
CA ASP A 81 -2.48 3.13 21.70
C ASP A 81 -2.58 3.32 20.17
N ALA A 82 -1.51 3.05 19.42
CA ALA A 82 -1.48 3.22 17.95
C ALA A 82 -2.59 2.41 17.24
N GLU A 83 -2.90 1.22 17.73
CA GLU A 83 -3.98 0.41 17.19
C GLU A 83 -5.35 1.03 17.44
N ASP A 84 -5.57 1.63 18.60
CA ASP A 84 -6.83 2.31 18.92
C ASP A 84 -7.03 3.55 18.04
N VAL A 85 -5.96 4.32 17.79
CA VAL A 85 -5.95 5.42 16.81
C VAL A 85 -6.31 4.91 15.41
N LEU A 86 -5.69 3.82 14.96
CA LEU A 86 -6.01 3.19 13.68
C LEU A 86 -7.48 2.77 13.62
N ARG A 87 -8.01 2.16 14.67
CA ARG A 87 -9.41 1.72 14.78
C ARG A 87 -10.37 2.90 14.66
N ARG A 88 -10.12 4.01 15.36
CA ARG A 88 -10.94 5.21 15.26
C ARG A 88 -10.90 5.82 13.86
N PHE A 89 -9.73 5.87 13.24
CA PHE A 89 -9.58 6.33 11.85
C PHE A 89 -10.37 5.45 10.87
N LEU A 90 -10.27 4.12 10.98
CA LEU A 90 -10.99 3.18 10.13
C LEU A 90 -12.50 3.27 10.34
N THR A 91 -12.95 3.49 11.59
CA THR A 91 -14.36 3.73 11.93
C THR A 91 -14.87 5.00 11.25
N ALA A 92 -14.14 6.09 11.35
CA ALA A 92 -14.52 7.37 10.75
C ALA A 92 -14.54 7.31 9.21
N THR A 93 -13.67 6.52 8.61
CA THR A 93 -13.56 6.37 7.15
C THR A 93 -14.38 5.21 6.59
N ALA A 94 -15.08 4.44 7.44
CA ALA A 94 -15.91 3.31 7.05
C ALA A 94 -16.90 3.56 5.90
N PRO A 95 -17.59 4.72 5.80
CA PRO A 95 -18.48 5.00 4.68
C PRO A 95 -17.78 4.97 3.32
N TYR A 96 -16.55 5.47 3.25
CA TYR A 96 -15.75 5.48 2.03
C TYR A 96 -15.24 4.08 1.69
N ILE A 97 -14.84 3.31 2.71
CA ILE A 97 -14.41 1.92 2.53
C ILE A 97 -15.57 1.10 1.95
N LYS A 98 -16.77 1.24 2.51
CA LYS A 98 -17.99 0.58 2.01
C LYS A 98 -18.36 1.01 0.60
N ALA A 99 -18.00 2.24 0.21
CA ALA A 99 -18.25 2.80 -1.13
C ALA A 99 -17.18 2.40 -2.17
N GLY A 100 -16.20 1.57 -1.83
CA GLY A 100 -15.22 1.05 -2.79
C GLY A 100 -13.78 1.53 -2.59
N VAL A 101 -13.47 2.29 -1.54
CA VAL A 101 -12.08 2.64 -1.18
C VAL A 101 -11.47 1.49 -0.38
N SER A 102 -10.62 0.70 -1.01
CA SER A 102 -9.92 -0.40 -0.36
C SER A 102 -8.61 0.07 0.23
N ILE A 103 -8.43 -0.08 1.53
CA ILE A 103 -7.21 0.27 2.25
C ILE A 103 -6.63 -0.95 2.95
N GLY A 104 -5.33 -1.12 2.84
CA GLY A 104 -4.56 -2.17 3.49
C GLY A 104 -3.47 -1.60 4.39
N GLY A 105 -2.45 -2.40 4.70
CA GLY A 105 -1.25 -1.98 5.42
C GLY A 105 -0.25 -1.22 4.53
N ASP A 106 0.61 -0.45 5.18
CA ASP A 106 1.80 0.20 4.64
C ASP A 106 2.77 0.46 5.80
N LEU A 107 3.78 1.29 5.64
CA LEU A 107 4.75 1.59 6.70
C LEU A 107 4.06 1.97 8.02
N GLY A 108 4.43 1.28 9.09
CA GLY A 108 3.87 1.47 10.44
C GLY A 108 2.48 0.88 10.66
N VAL A 109 1.89 0.20 9.65
CA VAL A 109 0.57 -0.44 9.77
C VAL A 109 0.61 -1.83 9.16
N ASP A 110 0.43 -2.85 10.00
CA ASP A 110 0.34 -4.24 9.55
C ASP A 110 -1.01 -4.50 8.86
N TYR A 111 -0.96 -5.20 7.73
CA TYR A 111 -2.16 -5.54 6.97
C TYR A 111 -3.13 -6.43 7.75
N SER A 112 -2.61 -7.37 8.52
CA SER A 112 -3.42 -8.28 9.34
C SER A 112 -4.21 -7.52 10.42
N VAL A 113 -3.62 -6.46 10.98
CA VAL A 113 -4.29 -5.59 11.95
C VAL A 113 -5.44 -4.82 11.30
N VAL A 114 -5.21 -4.27 10.09
CA VAL A 114 -6.27 -3.61 9.32
C VAL A 114 -7.43 -4.56 9.07
N LEU A 115 -7.16 -5.79 8.59
CA LEU A 115 -8.18 -6.78 8.31
C LEU A 115 -8.99 -7.13 9.55
N ARG A 116 -8.32 -7.37 10.68
CA ARG A 116 -8.98 -7.68 11.95
C ARG A 116 -9.89 -6.54 12.42
N ILE A 117 -9.41 -5.29 12.35
CA ILE A 117 -10.22 -4.14 12.73
C ILE A 117 -11.46 -4.00 11.83
N LEU A 118 -11.30 -4.16 10.51
CA LEU A 118 -12.41 -4.09 9.58
C LEU A 118 -13.44 -5.20 9.80
N ASP A 119 -12.99 -6.39 10.14
CA ASP A 119 -13.85 -7.53 10.49
C ASP A 119 -14.64 -7.25 11.78
N ASP A 120 -13.97 -6.79 12.83
CA ASP A 120 -14.58 -6.36 14.09
C ASP A 120 -15.67 -5.28 13.87
N LEU A 121 -15.45 -4.38 12.93
CA LEU A 121 -16.40 -3.31 12.57
C LEU A 121 -17.52 -3.77 11.62
N GLY A 122 -17.51 -5.02 11.20
CA GLY A 122 -18.46 -5.54 10.20
C GLY A 122 -18.32 -4.87 8.83
N ILE A 123 -17.11 -4.41 8.50
CA ILE A 123 -16.79 -3.76 7.24
C ILE A 123 -16.08 -4.77 6.35
N GLY A 124 -16.83 -5.41 5.44
CA GLY A 124 -16.21 -6.21 4.39
C GLY A 124 -15.37 -5.32 3.46
N ILE A 125 -14.20 -5.79 3.03
CA ILE A 125 -13.44 -5.11 1.98
C ILE A 125 -14.19 -5.29 0.66
N PRO A 126 -14.70 -4.20 0.03
CA PRO A 126 -15.53 -4.32 -1.18
C PRO A 126 -14.83 -5.06 -2.32
N GLN A 127 -13.51 -4.85 -2.46
CA GLN A 127 -12.68 -5.60 -3.40
C GLN A 127 -12.73 -7.11 -3.19
N THR A 128 -12.68 -7.57 -1.94
CA THR A 128 -12.70 -9.00 -1.63
C THR A 128 -14.00 -9.65 -2.08
N LYS A 129 -15.12 -8.93 -2.06
CA LYS A 129 -16.40 -9.42 -2.55
C LYS A 129 -16.42 -9.52 -4.08
N ALA A 130 -16.05 -8.45 -4.79
CA ALA A 130 -15.94 -8.44 -6.25
C ALA A 130 -14.92 -9.49 -6.76
N MET A 131 -13.81 -9.64 -6.04
CA MET A 131 -12.77 -10.62 -6.33
C MET A 131 -13.23 -12.07 -6.13
N LYS A 132 -14.15 -12.34 -5.21
CA LYS A 132 -14.73 -13.69 -5.03
C LYS A 132 -15.74 -14.06 -6.12
N GLU A 133 -16.30 -13.06 -6.79
CA GLU A 133 -17.28 -13.25 -7.85
C GLU A 133 -16.62 -13.48 -9.23
N ASP A 134 -15.33 -13.11 -9.38
CA ASP A 134 -14.53 -13.34 -10.59
C ASP A 134 -13.56 -14.52 -10.37
N PRO A 135 -13.74 -15.66 -11.09
CA PRO A 135 -12.93 -16.86 -10.88
C PRO A 135 -11.43 -16.66 -11.11
N ASP A 136 -11.05 -15.82 -12.09
CA ASP A 136 -9.64 -15.58 -12.42
C ASP A 136 -8.96 -14.72 -11.34
N ILE A 137 -9.69 -13.73 -10.83
CA ILE A 137 -9.23 -12.89 -9.72
C ILE A 137 -9.19 -13.71 -8.42
N HIS A 138 -10.18 -14.58 -8.19
CA HIS A 138 -10.19 -15.46 -7.02
C HIS A 138 -8.97 -16.37 -6.97
N GLN A 139 -8.58 -16.98 -8.09
CA GLN A 139 -7.35 -17.78 -8.17
C GLN A 139 -6.09 -16.94 -7.89
N GLY A 140 -6.06 -15.70 -8.36
CA GLY A 140 -4.98 -14.75 -8.05
C GLY A 140 -4.84 -14.48 -6.56
N ILE A 141 -5.96 -14.32 -5.83
CA ILE A 141 -5.95 -14.14 -4.37
C ILE A 141 -5.42 -15.39 -3.67
N LEU A 142 -5.91 -16.58 -4.05
CA LEU A 142 -5.42 -17.83 -3.46
C LEU A 142 -3.90 -17.99 -3.67
N ASN A 143 -3.40 -17.62 -4.83
CA ASN A 143 -1.97 -17.65 -5.12
C ASN A 143 -1.20 -16.63 -4.29
N HIS A 144 -1.75 -15.43 -4.09
CA HIS A 144 -1.18 -14.40 -3.23
C HIS A 144 -1.12 -14.86 -1.77
N ASP A 145 -2.22 -15.37 -1.23
CA ASP A 145 -2.29 -15.88 0.14
C ASP A 145 -1.31 -17.03 0.37
N ARG A 146 -1.15 -17.89 -0.63
CA ARG A 146 -0.17 -18.96 -0.61
C ARG A 146 1.26 -18.41 -0.63
N ALA A 147 1.56 -17.44 -1.49
CA ALA A 147 2.87 -16.81 -1.57
C ALA A 147 3.24 -16.12 -0.24
N GLU A 148 2.28 -15.45 0.39
CA GLU A 148 2.48 -14.78 1.67
C GLU A 148 2.77 -15.77 2.82
N LYS A 149 2.11 -16.92 2.83
CA LYS A 149 2.17 -17.88 3.95
C LYS A 149 3.22 -18.96 3.79
N GLU A 150 3.42 -19.46 2.59
CA GLU A 150 4.13 -20.72 2.34
C GLU A 150 5.50 -20.53 1.66
N LEU A 151 5.69 -19.47 0.88
CA LEU A 151 6.92 -19.30 0.13
C LEU A 151 7.96 -18.54 0.94
N THR A 152 9.06 -19.25 1.22
CA THR A 152 10.24 -18.68 1.89
C THR A 152 11.50 -18.88 1.05
N TYR A 153 12.43 -17.97 1.13
CA TYR A 153 13.77 -18.06 0.56
C TYR A 153 14.79 -17.59 1.60
N ASP A 154 15.76 -18.43 1.91
CA ASP A 154 16.82 -18.18 2.91
C ASP A 154 16.29 -17.68 4.28
N GLY A 155 15.16 -18.25 4.72
CA GLY A 155 14.50 -17.89 5.99
C GLY A 155 13.62 -16.66 5.95
N PHE A 156 13.57 -15.93 4.83
CA PHE A 156 12.70 -14.77 4.64
C PHE A 156 11.44 -15.14 3.87
N LYS A 157 10.32 -14.51 4.19
CA LYS A 157 9.10 -14.66 3.40
C LYS A 157 9.32 -14.00 2.03
N MET A 158 9.04 -14.71 0.96
CA MET A 158 9.18 -14.19 -0.40
C MET A 158 8.31 -12.95 -0.63
N TYR A 159 7.16 -12.87 0.01
CA TYR A 159 6.26 -11.73 -0.06
C TYR A 159 6.94 -10.43 0.37
N ASP A 160 7.70 -10.47 1.46
CA ASP A 160 8.42 -9.29 1.99
C ASP A 160 9.60 -8.89 1.08
N MET A 161 10.18 -9.85 0.36
CA MET A 161 11.34 -9.64 -0.50
C MET A 161 10.99 -9.16 -1.91
N ILE A 162 9.79 -9.48 -2.41
CA ILE A 162 9.45 -9.34 -3.83
C ILE A 162 9.54 -7.89 -4.34
N THR A 163 9.16 -6.94 -3.51
CA THR A 163 9.23 -5.51 -3.85
C THR A 163 10.69 -5.04 -3.93
N GLY A 164 11.51 -5.39 -2.94
CA GLY A 164 12.94 -5.05 -2.90
C GLY A 164 13.69 -5.69 -4.08
N TYR A 165 13.42 -6.96 -4.36
CA TYR A 165 13.98 -7.64 -5.51
C TYR A 165 13.62 -6.96 -6.84
N GLY A 166 12.35 -6.60 -7.03
CA GLY A 166 11.89 -5.90 -8.23
C GLY A 166 12.58 -4.54 -8.42
N VAL A 167 12.75 -3.78 -7.34
CA VAL A 167 13.49 -2.50 -7.37
C VAL A 167 14.95 -2.72 -7.72
N ALA A 168 15.62 -3.70 -7.11
CA ALA A 168 17.02 -4.02 -7.39
C ALA A 168 17.21 -4.47 -8.84
N ALA A 169 16.35 -5.34 -9.36
CA ALA A 169 16.40 -5.80 -10.74
C ALA A 169 16.19 -4.65 -11.73
N ALA A 170 15.24 -3.77 -11.49
CA ALA A 170 15.00 -2.59 -12.33
C ALA A 170 16.20 -1.61 -12.32
N ALA A 171 16.79 -1.39 -11.14
CA ALA A 171 17.98 -0.55 -10.98
C ALA A 171 19.19 -1.14 -11.75
N ASP A 172 19.39 -2.47 -11.69
CA ASP A 172 20.44 -3.16 -12.41
C ASP A 172 20.28 -3.03 -13.93
N GLU A 173 19.09 -3.23 -14.46
CA GLU A 173 18.82 -3.05 -15.89
C GLU A 173 19.01 -1.59 -16.32
N ALA A 174 18.54 -0.63 -15.57
CA ALA A 174 18.76 0.79 -15.84
C ALA A 174 20.26 1.13 -15.86
N TRP A 175 21.03 0.55 -14.92
CA TRP A 175 22.48 0.70 -14.86
C TRP A 175 23.18 0.06 -16.07
N LYS A 176 22.81 -1.16 -16.47
CA LYS A 176 23.35 -1.84 -17.66
C LYS A 176 23.11 -1.00 -18.92
N LEU A 177 21.93 -0.42 -19.07
CA LEU A 177 21.59 0.48 -20.18
C LEU A 177 22.44 1.74 -20.17
N LYS A 178 22.65 2.37 -19.00
CA LYS A 178 23.51 3.55 -18.86
C LYS A 178 24.97 3.23 -19.17
N ARG A 179 25.45 2.04 -18.82
CA ARG A 179 26.81 1.58 -19.06
C ARG A 179 27.10 1.23 -20.50
N ARG A 180 26.14 0.63 -21.24
CA ARG A 180 26.27 0.45 -22.70
C ARG A 180 26.61 1.75 -23.40
N LYS A 181 26.15 2.89 -22.85
CA LYS A 181 26.48 4.24 -23.35
C LYS A 181 27.84 4.77 -22.87
N ARG A 182 28.47 4.22 -21.82
CA ARG A 182 29.66 4.81 -21.15
C ARG A 182 30.89 3.91 -20.96
N LYS A 183 30.90 2.63 -21.37
CA LYS A 183 32.02 1.67 -21.19
C LYS A 183 32.60 1.60 -19.76
N ALA A 184 31.81 1.58 -18.73
CA ALA A 184 32.27 1.54 -17.32
C ALA A 184 31.85 0.26 -16.55
N PRO A 185 32.58 -0.23 -15.53
CA PRO A 185 32.41 -1.54 -14.88
C PRO A 185 31.14 -1.73 -14.02
N PRO A 186 30.63 -2.96 -13.71
CA PRO A 186 29.34 -3.26 -13.06
C PRO A 186 29.25 -2.87 -11.58
N LEU A 187 28.06 -2.41 -11.12
CA LEU A 187 27.78 -2.00 -9.75
C LEU A 187 27.40 -3.17 -8.79
N LEU A 188 27.13 -4.35 -9.32
CA LEU A 188 26.41 -5.39 -8.60
C LEU A 188 27.23 -6.37 -7.76
N SER A 189 28.49 -6.12 -7.45
CA SER A 189 29.23 -7.05 -6.61
C SER A 189 29.58 -6.57 -5.19
N ARG A 190 29.18 -5.37 -4.81
CA ARG A 190 29.62 -4.80 -3.50
C ARG A 190 28.55 -4.12 -2.64
N ASP A 191 27.35 -3.80 -3.15
CA ASP A 191 26.42 -2.90 -2.45
C ASP A 191 24.99 -3.42 -2.30
N LEU A 192 24.74 -4.70 -2.51
CA LEU A 192 23.40 -5.30 -2.23
C LEU A 192 23.09 -5.33 -0.71
N ASP A 193 24.12 -5.28 0.12
CA ASP A 193 23.98 -5.28 1.58
C ASP A 193 23.42 -3.95 2.14
N VAL A 194 23.35 -2.90 1.30
CA VAL A 194 22.95 -1.55 1.74
C VAL A 194 21.48 -1.24 1.44
N LEU A 195 20.78 -2.06 0.64
CA LEU A 195 19.42 -1.78 0.19
C LEU A 195 18.32 -2.62 0.89
N VAL A 196 18.68 -3.41 1.89
CA VAL A 196 17.70 -4.05 2.77
C VAL A 196 17.55 -3.14 3.99
N PRO A 197 16.44 -2.38 4.14
CA PRO A 197 16.19 -1.70 5.39
C PRO A 197 16.02 -2.77 6.45
N ALA A 198 16.79 -2.66 7.54
CA ALA A 198 16.53 -3.45 8.74
C ALA A 198 15.08 -3.19 9.16
N VAL A 199 14.29 -4.26 9.20
CA VAL A 199 12.93 -4.29 9.74
C VAL A 199 12.99 -4.08 11.25
#